data_94891b2ac13ee7d5e760701252c79824
#
_entry.id   94891b2ac13ee7d5e760701252c79824
#
_cell.length_a   1.000
_cell.length_b   1.000
_cell.length_c   1.000
_cell.angle_alpha   90.00
_cell.angle_beta   90.00
_cell.angle_gamma   90.00
#
_symmetry.space_group_name_H-M   'P 1'
#
loop_
_entity.id
_entity.type
_entity.pdbx_description
1 polymer ?
#
loop_
_entity_poly.entity_id
_entity_poly.type
_entity_poly.pdbx_seq_one_letter_code
_entity_poly.pdbx_strand_id
1 'polypeptide(L)'
;SYRHAYVKHRDAEEAATRAAWIASNPDRRTWWDRLLRRSAPTYSRPEGSPFTYPPYEPSPEQLANMQRLCELLQPSELAPNGYTLELAELYREQGRFDEASAVLQSVESKNLDITGRLIARLVDEKERAPMRYAM
;
A
#
# COMPACT_ATOMS: atom_id res chain seq x y z
N SER A 1 15.94 -1.16 5.02
CA SER A 1 15.73 -0.40 3.78
C SER A 1 14.77 0.76 4.06
N TYR A 2 14.88 1.85 3.32
CA TYR A 2 14.02 3.03 3.46
C TYR A 2 12.52 2.69 3.35
N ARG A 3 12.15 1.86 2.39
CA ARG A 3 10.78 1.35 2.23
C ARG A 3 10.26 0.68 3.50
N HIS A 4 11.06 -0.17 4.13
CA HIS A 4 10.68 -0.85 5.36
C HIS A 4 10.50 0.14 6.53
N ALA A 5 11.41 1.10 6.66
CA ALA A 5 11.32 2.14 7.68
C ALA A 5 10.07 3.02 7.48
N TYR A 6 9.75 3.39 6.24
CA TYR A 6 8.57 4.16 5.89
C TYR A 6 7.28 3.43 6.26
N VAL A 7 7.14 2.16 5.86
CA VAL A 7 5.96 1.35 6.19
C VAL A 7 5.81 1.17 7.69
N LYS A 8 6.92 0.91 8.40
CA LYS A 8 6.90 0.76 9.86
C LYS A 8 6.47 2.04 10.57
N HIS A 9 6.94 3.20 10.12
CA HIS A 9 6.54 4.49 10.68
C HIS A 9 5.05 4.75 10.47
N ARG A 10 4.55 4.53 9.26
CA ARG A 10 3.14 4.67 8.94
C ARG A 10 2.26 3.75 9.79
N ASP A 11 2.63 2.49 9.93
CA ASP A 11 1.87 1.52 10.72
C ASP A 11 1.85 1.90 12.20
N ALA A 12 2.95 2.47 12.72
CA ALA A 12 3.03 2.97 14.10
C ALA A 12 2.12 4.18 14.33
N GLU A 13 2.07 5.14 13.40
CA GLU A 13 1.17 6.29 13.50
C GLU A 13 -0.30 5.88 13.42
N GLU A 14 -0.64 4.95 12.54
CA GLU A 14 -2.00 4.43 12.44
C GLU A 14 -2.41 3.71 13.72
N ALA A 15 -1.53 2.90 14.29
CA ALA A 15 -1.77 2.23 15.57
C ALA A 15 -1.97 3.23 16.72
N ALA A 16 -1.18 4.30 16.78
CA ALA A 16 -1.33 5.36 17.77
C ALA A 16 -2.67 6.11 17.62
N THR A 17 -3.06 6.45 16.41
CA THR A 17 -4.35 7.10 16.11
C THR A 17 -5.52 6.20 16.52
N ARG A 18 -5.44 4.93 16.21
CA ARG A 18 -6.47 3.94 16.59
C ARG A 18 -6.56 3.79 18.11
N ALA A 19 -5.42 3.72 18.82
CA ALA A 19 -5.38 3.63 20.27
C ALA A 19 -6.01 4.87 20.93
N ALA A 20 -5.71 6.07 20.43
CA ALA A 20 -6.31 7.31 20.91
C ALA A 20 -7.83 7.34 20.69
N TRP A 21 -8.30 6.87 19.52
CA TRP A 21 -9.73 6.77 19.25
C TRP A 21 -10.43 5.80 20.20
N ILE A 22 -9.86 4.60 20.43
CA ILE A 22 -10.40 3.59 21.37
C ILE A 22 -10.49 4.17 22.78
N ALA A 23 -9.47 4.91 23.24
CA ALA A 23 -9.48 5.57 24.54
C ALA A 23 -10.60 6.62 24.66
N SER A 24 -10.89 7.35 23.58
CA SER A 24 -11.96 8.37 23.53
C SER A 24 -13.36 7.79 23.29
N ASN A 25 -13.45 6.56 22.80
CA ASN A 25 -14.70 5.88 22.47
C ASN A 25 -14.77 4.50 23.17
N PRO A 26 -14.82 4.46 24.51
CA PRO A 26 -14.88 3.21 25.24
C PRO A 26 -16.15 2.43 24.90
N ASP A 27 -16.06 1.12 24.92
CA ASP A 27 -17.21 0.24 24.78
C ASP A 27 -18.13 0.37 26.02
N ARG A 28 -19.19 1.16 25.86
CA ARG A 28 -20.20 1.40 26.92
C ARG A 28 -21.39 0.47 26.82
N ARG A 29 -21.31 -0.59 26.04
CA ARG A 29 -22.40 -1.55 25.92
C ARG A 29 -22.71 -2.18 27.28
N THR A 30 -23.99 -2.17 27.65
CA THR A 30 -24.50 -2.88 28.82
C THR A 30 -24.54 -4.39 28.56
N TRP A 31 -24.74 -5.18 29.60
CA TRP A 31 -24.99 -6.61 29.48
C TRP A 31 -26.18 -6.90 28.55
N TRP A 32 -27.24 -6.10 28.61
CA TRP A 32 -28.40 -6.18 27.73
C TRP A 32 -28.05 -5.91 26.26
N ASP A 33 -27.23 -4.91 25.99
CA ASP A 33 -26.79 -4.59 24.65
C ASP A 33 -25.98 -5.72 24.00
N ARG A 34 -25.18 -6.40 24.82
CA ARG A 34 -24.41 -7.58 24.38
C ARG A 34 -25.33 -8.77 24.11
N LEU A 35 -26.33 -9.00 24.97
CA LEU A 35 -27.31 -10.06 24.80
C LEU A 35 -28.15 -9.85 23.53
N LEU A 36 -28.53 -8.60 23.24
CA LEU A 36 -29.26 -8.22 22.03
C LEU A 36 -28.37 -8.09 20.79
N ARG A 37 -27.12 -8.49 20.88
CA ARG A 37 -26.12 -8.43 19.78
C ARG A 37 -25.96 -7.04 19.16
N ARG A 38 -26.13 -5.97 19.94
CA ARG A 38 -25.85 -4.60 19.49
C ARG A 38 -24.36 -4.43 19.23
N SER A 39 -24.03 -3.78 18.10
CA SER A 39 -22.64 -3.59 17.68
C SER A 39 -21.88 -2.66 18.64
N ALA A 40 -20.61 -3.01 18.92
CA ALA A 40 -19.67 -2.09 19.55
C ALA A 40 -19.37 -0.91 18.61
N PRO A 41 -18.92 0.25 19.16
CA PRO A 41 -18.40 1.32 18.34
C PRO A 41 -17.29 0.78 17.42
N THR A 42 -17.40 1.07 16.13
CA THR A 42 -16.41 0.65 15.13
C THR A 42 -15.43 1.80 14.89
N TYR A 43 -14.15 1.49 14.91
CA TYR A 43 -13.13 2.48 14.57
C TYR A 43 -13.40 3.07 13.19
N SER A 44 -13.57 4.38 13.15
CA SER A 44 -13.49 5.18 11.95
C SER A 44 -12.48 6.29 12.16
N ARG A 45 -11.66 6.52 11.14
CA ARG A 45 -10.68 7.58 11.21
C ARG A 45 -11.39 8.93 11.32
N PRO A 46 -11.01 9.82 12.29
CA PRO A 46 -11.59 11.15 12.39
C PRO A 46 -11.41 11.94 11.08
N GLU A 47 -12.49 12.50 10.56
CA GLU A 47 -12.42 13.43 9.41
C GLU A 47 -11.57 14.65 9.80
N GLY A 48 -10.69 15.07 8.88
CA GLY A 48 -9.80 16.21 9.10
C GLY A 48 -8.59 15.92 10.01
N SER A 49 -8.40 14.69 10.49
CA SER A 49 -7.16 14.31 11.15
C SER A 49 -6.01 14.39 10.15
N PRO A 50 -5.03 15.28 10.33
CA PRO A 50 -3.91 15.37 9.41
C PRO A 50 -3.11 14.08 9.50
N PHE A 51 -3.23 13.25 8.50
CA PHE A 51 -2.32 12.14 8.33
C PHE A 51 -1.04 12.70 7.74
N THR A 52 -0.15 13.11 8.59
CA THR A 52 1.18 13.53 8.19
C THR A 52 2.08 12.31 8.04
N TYR A 53 1.83 11.52 7.00
CA TYR A 53 2.92 10.66 6.54
C TYR A 53 4.04 11.55 6.03
N PRO A 54 5.28 11.27 6.41
CA PRO A 54 6.40 11.91 5.73
C PRO A 54 6.25 11.62 4.22
N PRO A 55 6.52 12.59 3.34
CA PRO A 55 6.46 12.36 1.92
C PRO A 55 7.39 11.20 1.55
N TYR A 56 6.97 10.35 0.63
CA TYR A 56 7.82 9.28 0.12
C TYR A 56 8.84 9.87 -0.85
N GLU A 57 10.02 10.15 -0.35
CA GLU A 57 11.13 10.75 -1.10
C GLU A 57 12.36 9.82 -1.02
N PRO A 58 12.45 8.83 -1.92
CA PRO A 58 13.61 7.96 -1.98
C PRO A 58 14.85 8.76 -2.37
N SER A 59 16.01 8.44 -1.75
CA SER A 59 17.27 9.04 -2.10
C SER A 59 17.73 8.68 -3.52
N PRO A 60 18.64 9.46 -4.14
CA PRO A 60 19.18 9.11 -5.45
C PRO A 60 19.80 7.71 -5.53
N GLU A 61 20.43 7.25 -4.45
CA GLU A 61 20.98 5.90 -4.35
C GLU A 61 19.89 4.83 -4.35
N GLN A 62 18.80 5.08 -3.62
CA GLN A 62 17.64 4.19 -3.59
C GLN A 62 16.97 4.11 -4.97
N LEU A 63 16.81 5.24 -5.65
CA LEU A 63 16.31 5.29 -7.02
C LEU A 63 17.21 4.51 -7.99
N ALA A 64 18.53 4.65 -7.87
CA ALA A 64 19.49 3.89 -8.67
C ALA A 64 19.37 2.38 -8.42
N ASN A 65 19.17 1.96 -7.17
CA ASN A 65 18.96 0.55 -6.83
C ASN A 65 17.63 0.03 -7.38
N MET A 66 16.56 0.83 -7.31
CA MET A 66 15.27 0.47 -7.93
C MET A 66 15.41 0.30 -9.43
N GLN A 67 16.16 1.18 -10.09
CA GLN A 67 16.41 1.08 -11.53
C GLN A 67 17.17 -0.20 -11.89
N ARG A 68 18.19 -0.56 -11.14
CA ARG A 68 18.91 -1.83 -11.32
C ARG A 68 17.99 -3.05 -11.15
N LEU A 69 17.11 -3.01 -10.16
CA LEU A 69 16.11 -4.07 -9.97
C LEU A 69 15.15 -4.14 -11.16
N CYS A 70 14.69 -3.01 -11.69
CA CYS A 70 13.86 -3.01 -12.89
C CYS A 70 14.56 -3.68 -14.08
N GLU A 71 15.85 -3.45 -14.26
CA GLU A 71 16.64 -4.09 -15.33
C GLU A 71 16.74 -5.60 -15.15
N LEU A 72 16.90 -6.06 -13.91
CA LEU A 72 16.98 -7.48 -13.59
C LEU A 72 15.62 -8.21 -13.70
N LEU A 73 14.52 -7.49 -13.50
CA LEU A 73 13.17 -8.06 -13.52
C LEU A 73 12.52 -8.03 -14.91
N GLN A 74 13.21 -7.54 -15.93
CA GLN A 74 12.70 -7.56 -17.29
C GLN A 74 12.39 -9.00 -17.77
N PRO A 75 11.38 -9.19 -18.62
CA PRO A 75 11.11 -10.49 -19.22
C PRO A 75 12.36 -11.05 -19.91
N SER A 76 12.61 -12.34 -19.72
CA SER A 76 13.74 -13.05 -20.30
C SER A 76 13.30 -14.39 -20.87
N GLU A 77 14.18 -15.08 -21.58
CA GLU A 77 13.89 -16.44 -22.08
C GLU A 77 13.59 -17.42 -20.94
N LEU A 78 14.20 -17.22 -19.75
CA LEU A 78 14.01 -18.06 -18.58
C LEU A 78 12.73 -17.70 -17.80
N ALA A 79 12.22 -16.49 -17.95
CA ALA A 79 11.02 -16.00 -17.29
C ALA A 79 10.22 -15.12 -18.28
N PRO A 80 9.49 -15.70 -19.24
CA PRO A 80 8.79 -14.95 -20.29
C PRO A 80 7.74 -13.99 -19.74
N ASN A 81 7.06 -14.37 -18.66
CA ASN A 81 6.08 -13.52 -17.99
C ASN A 81 6.73 -12.57 -16.97
N GLY A 82 8.02 -12.76 -16.69
CA GLY A 82 8.81 -11.93 -15.79
C GLY A 82 8.21 -11.82 -14.40
N TYR A 83 8.67 -10.79 -13.72
CA TYR A 83 8.14 -10.35 -12.42
C TYR A 83 7.27 -9.10 -12.66
N THR A 84 6.15 -9.30 -13.36
CA THR A 84 5.33 -8.21 -13.88
C THR A 84 4.80 -7.28 -12.81
N LEU A 85 4.28 -7.85 -11.71
CA LEU A 85 3.73 -7.03 -10.61
C LEU A 85 4.83 -6.31 -9.85
N GLU A 86 5.94 -6.97 -9.60
CA GLU A 86 7.11 -6.39 -8.94
C GLU A 86 7.71 -5.25 -9.77
N LEU A 87 7.77 -5.44 -11.08
CA LEU A 87 8.26 -4.42 -12.01
C LEU A 87 7.32 -3.21 -12.06
N ALA A 88 6.02 -3.44 -12.16
CA ALA A 88 5.02 -2.38 -12.12
C ALA A 88 5.09 -1.59 -10.81
N GLU A 89 5.26 -2.26 -9.69
CA GLU A 89 5.40 -1.64 -8.38
C GLU A 89 6.67 -0.78 -8.28
N LEU A 90 7.81 -1.28 -8.76
CA LEU A 90 9.05 -0.52 -8.79
C LEU A 90 8.94 0.75 -9.66
N TYR A 91 8.29 0.66 -10.83
CA TYR A 91 8.03 1.82 -11.66
C TYR A 91 7.13 2.83 -10.96
N ARG A 92 6.07 2.36 -10.30
CA ARG A 92 5.16 3.21 -9.54
C ARG A 92 5.90 3.97 -8.42
N GLU A 93 6.69 3.29 -7.61
CA GLU A 93 7.46 3.92 -6.52
C GLU A 93 8.48 4.95 -7.04
N GLN A 94 8.99 4.77 -8.26
CA GLN A 94 9.85 5.76 -8.93
C GLN A 94 9.06 6.93 -9.55
N GLY A 95 7.72 6.88 -9.55
CA GLY A 95 6.87 7.86 -10.22
C GLY A 95 6.76 7.68 -11.74
N ARG A 96 7.20 6.54 -12.26
CA ARG A 96 7.14 6.16 -13.68
C ARG A 96 5.82 5.46 -14.00
N PHE A 97 4.71 6.20 -13.84
CA PHE A 97 3.35 5.64 -13.92
C PHE A 97 2.97 5.12 -15.28
N ASP A 98 3.43 5.77 -16.37
CA ASP A 98 3.14 5.32 -17.74
C ASP A 98 3.77 3.96 -18.01
N GLU A 99 4.98 3.74 -17.55
CA GLU A 99 5.69 2.47 -17.68
C GLU A 99 5.08 1.39 -16.78
N ALA A 100 4.69 1.75 -15.57
CA ALA A 100 3.95 0.85 -14.68
C ALA A 100 2.61 0.40 -15.32
N SER A 101 1.88 1.34 -15.91
CA SER A 101 0.63 1.06 -16.61
C SER A 101 0.85 0.15 -17.82
N ALA A 102 1.89 0.40 -18.63
CA ALA A 102 2.23 -0.42 -19.78
C ALA A 102 2.54 -1.87 -19.40
N VAL A 103 3.29 -2.05 -18.31
CA VAL A 103 3.59 -3.39 -17.76
C VAL A 103 2.32 -4.10 -17.31
N LEU A 104 1.43 -3.43 -16.59
CA LEU A 104 0.17 -4.00 -16.12
C LEU A 104 -0.77 -4.35 -17.29
N GLN A 105 -0.80 -3.55 -18.34
CA GLN A 105 -1.60 -3.82 -19.56
C GLN A 105 -1.12 -5.06 -20.31
N SER A 106 0.12 -5.47 -20.15
CA SER A 106 0.65 -6.70 -20.72
C SER A 106 0.06 -7.96 -20.07
N VAL A 107 -0.51 -7.81 -18.87
CA VAL A 107 -1.22 -8.88 -18.16
C VAL A 107 -2.70 -8.81 -18.50
N GLU A 108 -3.28 -9.90 -18.94
CA GLU A 108 -4.73 -9.95 -19.16
C GLU A 108 -5.45 -9.65 -17.83
N SER A 109 -6.42 -8.74 -17.86
CA SER A 109 -7.13 -8.26 -16.67
C SER A 109 -7.78 -9.38 -15.84
N LYS A 110 -8.17 -10.48 -16.48
CA LYS A 110 -8.69 -11.68 -15.81
C LYS A 110 -7.64 -12.42 -14.97
N ASN A 111 -6.36 -12.22 -15.25
CA ASN A 111 -5.24 -12.85 -14.59
C ASN A 111 -4.65 -11.97 -13.47
N LEU A 112 -5.14 -10.73 -13.32
CA LEU A 112 -4.77 -9.87 -12.21
C LEU A 112 -5.45 -10.36 -10.92
N ASP A 113 -4.67 -10.76 -9.97
CA ASP A 113 -5.13 -11.05 -8.62
C ASP A 113 -5.49 -9.75 -7.84
N ILE A 114 -5.83 -9.89 -6.57
CA ILE A 114 -6.17 -8.74 -5.70
C ILE A 114 -5.01 -7.75 -5.62
N THR A 115 -3.77 -8.24 -5.54
CA THR A 115 -2.57 -7.41 -5.48
C THR A 115 -2.37 -6.63 -6.77
N GLY A 116 -2.50 -7.29 -7.93
CA GLY A 116 -2.38 -6.64 -9.23
C GLY A 116 -3.42 -5.53 -9.45
N ARG A 117 -4.65 -5.75 -9.03
CA ARG A 117 -5.72 -4.73 -9.10
C ARG A 117 -5.45 -3.54 -8.18
N LEU A 118 -4.89 -3.80 -6.98
CA LEU A 118 -4.49 -2.73 -6.07
C LEU A 118 -3.37 -1.89 -6.66
N ILE A 119 -2.33 -2.52 -7.23
CA ILE A 119 -1.24 -1.81 -7.89
C ILE A 119 -1.77 -0.97 -9.05
N ALA A 120 -2.66 -1.51 -9.89
CA ALA A 120 -3.28 -0.78 -11.00
C ALA A 120 -4.02 0.47 -10.50
N ARG A 121 -4.80 0.37 -9.43
CA ARG A 121 -5.47 1.52 -8.81
C ARG A 121 -4.48 2.56 -8.31
N LEU A 122 -3.42 2.15 -7.62
CA LEU A 122 -2.40 3.08 -7.11
C LEU A 122 -1.64 3.79 -8.24
N VAL A 123 -1.44 3.11 -9.38
CA VAL A 123 -0.87 3.72 -10.59
C VAL A 123 -1.81 4.79 -11.14
N ASP A 124 -3.11 4.51 -11.24
CA ASP A 124 -4.11 5.47 -11.71
C ASP A 124 -4.23 6.69 -10.78
N GLU A 125 -4.14 6.47 -9.48
CA GLU A 125 -4.14 7.52 -8.45
C GLU A 125 -2.79 8.27 -8.35
N LYS A 126 -1.76 7.84 -9.09
CA LYS A 126 -0.38 8.36 -9.05
C LYS A 126 0.22 8.33 -7.64
N GLU A 127 -0.10 7.30 -6.88
CA GLU A 127 0.40 7.11 -5.53
C GLU A 127 1.75 6.39 -5.55
N ARG A 128 2.78 7.02 -4.99
CA ARG A 128 4.16 6.49 -4.95
C ARG A 128 4.48 5.76 -3.65
N ALA A 129 3.78 6.08 -2.57
CA ALA A 129 4.11 5.53 -1.26
C ALA A 129 3.99 4.00 -1.25
N PRO A 130 4.94 3.29 -0.65
CA PRO A 130 4.86 1.85 -0.51
C PRO A 130 3.68 1.45 0.38
N MET A 131 2.97 0.42 -0.04
CA MET A 131 1.83 -0.12 0.68
C MET A 131 2.14 -1.53 1.18
N ARG A 132 1.49 -1.92 2.26
CA ARG A 132 1.48 -3.31 2.71
C ARG A 132 0.35 -4.02 1.98
N TYR A 133 0.69 -4.99 1.16
CA TYR A 133 -0.30 -5.85 0.54
C TYR A 133 -0.71 -6.95 1.53
N ALA A 134 -2.01 -7.17 1.66
CA ALA A 134 -2.50 -8.34 2.38
C ALA A 134 -2.08 -9.59 1.58
N MET A 135 -1.28 -10.40 2.20
CA MET A 135 -0.98 -11.75 1.68
C MET A 135 -2.10 -12.70 2.05
#